data_a3cd0818c0ab33cf461d8721abbac9fd
#
_entry.id   a3cd0818c0ab33cf461d8721abbac9fd
#
_cell.length_a   1.000
_cell.length_b   1.000
_cell.length_c   1.000
_cell.angle_alpha   90.00
_cell.angle_beta   90.00
_cell.angle_gamma   90.00
#
_symmetry.space_group_name_H-M   'P 1'
#
loop_
_entity.id
_entity.type
_entity.pdbx_description
1 polymer ?
#
loop_
_entity_poly.entity_id
_entity_poly.type
_entity_poly.pdbx_seq_one_letter_code
_entity_poly.pdbx_strand_id
1 'polypeptide(L)'
;MDFIEAHGFSALPIAASQSTNTDKDAYRGVFQHKTAAVLAGLGFIGKSGLFITKEYGSKVRLATVLTDMPLIPSGAVITEGCGTCEICKNACPAGAITGRNYVYGAPRDTILDAARCSAHMKTYKDIGRGAVCGICMRVCPYNRRKRESDAAAD
;
A
#
# COMPACT_ATOMS: atom_id res chain seq x y z
N MET A 1 -13.92 -13.20 -10.19
CA MET A 1 -14.90 -14.01 -9.47
C MET A 1 -15.36 -15.18 -10.34
N ASP A 2 -15.75 -14.93 -11.55
CA ASP A 2 -16.28 -15.93 -12.49
C ASP A 2 -15.44 -17.21 -12.62
N PHE A 3 -14.10 -17.06 -12.59
CA PHE A 3 -13.20 -18.21 -12.60
C PHE A 3 -13.38 -19.13 -11.38
N ILE A 4 -13.44 -18.56 -10.17
CA ILE A 4 -13.56 -19.32 -8.92
C ILE A 4 -14.94 -19.99 -8.85
N GLU A 5 -15.99 -19.25 -9.19
CA GLU A 5 -17.38 -19.72 -9.18
C GLU A 5 -17.61 -20.80 -10.25
N ALA A 6 -16.99 -20.66 -11.42
CA ALA A 6 -17.04 -21.70 -12.48
C ALA A 6 -16.38 -23.02 -12.06
N HIS A 7 -15.48 -23.01 -11.07
CA HIS A 7 -14.89 -24.22 -10.48
C HIS A 7 -15.65 -24.73 -9.25
N GLY A 8 -16.86 -24.18 -8.97
CA GLY A 8 -17.74 -24.64 -7.90
C GLY A 8 -17.40 -24.11 -6.51
N PHE A 9 -16.57 -23.08 -6.41
CA PHE A 9 -16.18 -22.45 -5.13
C PHE A 9 -16.82 -21.08 -4.95
N SER A 10 -16.93 -20.64 -3.70
CA SER A 10 -17.44 -19.31 -3.35
C SER A 10 -16.36 -18.25 -3.51
N ALA A 11 -16.74 -17.03 -3.92
CA ALA A 11 -15.84 -15.90 -4.05
C ALA A 11 -16.48 -14.62 -3.47
N LEU A 12 -15.82 -13.96 -2.52
CA LEU A 12 -16.24 -12.71 -1.93
C LEU A 12 -15.21 -11.62 -2.20
N PRO A 13 -15.49 -10.63 -3.06
CA PRO A 13 -14.59 -9.53 -3.32
C PRO A 13 -14.61 -8.53 -2.17
N ILE A 14 -13.42 -8.11 -1.74
CA ILE A 14 -13.26 -7.04 -0.75
C ILE A 14 -12.86 -5.76 -1.47
N ALA A 15 -13.69 -4.73 -1.34
CA ALA A 15 -13.45 -3.46 -2.01
C ALA A 15 -12.15 -2.77 -1.52
N ALA A 16 -11.35 -2.27 -2.46
CA ALA A 16 -10.00 -1.78 -2.24
C ALA A 16 -9.89 -0.52 -1.34
N SER A 17 -10.95 0.21 -1.12
CA SER A 17 -10.92 1.51 -0.42
C SER A 17 -12.12 1.69 0.51
N GLN A 18 -12.63 0.61 1.07
CA GLN A 18 -13.68 0.69 2.09
C GLN A 18 -13.09 1.16 3.42
N SER A 19 -13.52 2.34 3.86
CA SER A 19 -13.17 2.88 5.17
C SER A 19 -14.37 2.74 6.12
N THR A 20 -14.11 2.33 7.34
CA THR A 20 -15.14 2.27 8.39
C THR A 20 -15.56 3.65 8.87
N ASN A 21 -14.68 4.66 8.77
CA ASN A 21 -14.89 6.07 9.10
C ASN A 21 -15.78 6.34 10.31
N THR A 22 -15.66 5.53 11.35
CA THR A 22 -16.24 5.84 12.66
C THR A 22 -15.28 6.80 13.38
N ASP A 23 -15.78 7.64 14.27
CA ASP A 23 -14.95 8.60 15.04
C ASP A 23 -13.81 7.92 15.81
N LYS A 24 -14.01 6.66 16.21
CA LYS A 24 -13.02 5.84 16.91
C LYS A 24 -12.00 5.17 15.98
N ASP A 25 -12.35 4.95 14.73
CA ASP A 25 -11.57 4.17 13.75
C ASP A 25 -11.33 4.93 12.43
N ALA A 26 -11.10 6.23 12.52
CA ALA A 26 -10.78 7.06 11.38
C ALA A 26 -9.58 6.50 10.59
N TYR A 27 -9.69 6.50 9.27
CA TYR A 27 -8.66 6.03 8.34
C TYR A 27 -8.33 4.53 8.42
N ARG A 28 -9.22 3.71 8.96
CA ARG A 28 -9.13 2.24 8.92
C ARG A 28 -10.02 1.68 7.83
N GLY A 29 -9.58 0.60 7.21
CA GLY A 29 -10.38 -0.19 6.26
C GLY A 29 -11.00 -1.39 6.95
N VAL A 30 -12.09 -1.91 6.37
CA VAL A 30 -12.73 -3.17 6.81
C VAL A 30 -11.75 -4.34 6.71
N PHE A 31 -10.88 -4.32 5.71
CA PHE A 31 -9.87 -5.34 5.49
C PHE A 31 -8.48 -4.74 5.25
N GLN A 32 -7.46 -5.39 5.78
CA GLN A 32 -6.08 -4.90 5.68
C GLN A 32 -5.35 -5.51 4.46
N HIS A 33 -5.70 -5.07 3.25
CA HIS A 33 -5.12 -5.57 2.00
C HIS A 33 -3.58 -5.57 1.98
N LYS A 34 -2.93 -4.54 2.56
CA LYS A 34 -1.47 -4.45 2.59
C LYS A 34 -0.86 -5.54 3.48
N THR A 35 -1.47 -5.81 4.62
CA THR A 35 -1.02 -6.87 5.53
C THR A 35 -1.16 -8.24 4.87
N ALA A 36 -2.30 -8.51 4.22
CA ALA A 36 -2.49 -9.74 3.45
C ALA A 36 -1.46 -9.90 2.34
N ALA A 37 -1.16 -8.82 1.60
CA ALA A 37 -0.15 -8.84 0.55
C ALA A 37 1.28 -9.06 1.06
N VAL A 38 1.62 -8.52 2.25
CA VAL A 38 2.91 -8.80 2.91
C VAL A 38 3.01 -10.28 3.30
N LEU A 39 1.97 -10.83 3.91
CA LEU A 39 1.94 -12.24 4.31
C LEU A 39 1.97 -13.19 3.10
N ALA A 40 1.41 -12.76 1.97
CA ALA A 40 1.49 -13.48 0.70
C ALA A 40 2.86 -13.36 -0.01
N GLY A 41 3.83 -12.66 0.58
CA GLY A 41 5.15 -12.48 -0.02
C GLY A 41 5.21 -11.59 -1.26
N LEU A 42 4.17 -10.77 -1.50
CA LEU A 42 4.09 -9.92 -2.70
C LEU A 42 4.91 -8.63 -2.58
N GLY A 43 5.39 -8.30 -1.40
CA GLY A 43 6.14 -7.08 -1.14
C GLY A 43 6.16 -6.72 0.34
N PHE A 44 6.45 -5.46 0.65
CA PHE A 44 6.54 -4.95 2.01
C PHE A 44 5.84 -3.59 2.16
N ILE A 45 5.56 -3.18 3.40
CA ILE A 45 5.04 -1.85 3.71
C ILE A 45 6.22 -0.91 3.96
N GLY A 46 6.34 0.13 3.14
CA GLY A 46 7.39 1.13 3.27
C GLY A 46 7.11 2.17 4.35
N LYS A 47 8.11 3.01 4.66
CA LYS A 47 8.02 4.11 5.64
C LYS A 47 6.90 5.11 5.34
N SER A 48 6.48 5.23 4.09
CA SER A 48 5.33 6.06 3.67
C SER A 48 3.97 5.41 3.94
N GLY A 49 3.93 4.20 4.49
CA GLY A 49 2.71 3.42 4.63
C GLY A 49 2.15 2.86 3.32
N LEU A 50 2.87 3.03 2.20
CA LEU A 50 2.53 2.42 0.92
C LEU A 50 3.03 0.98 0.86
N PHE A 51 2.28 0.12 0.17
CA PHE A 51 2.75 -1.21 -0.20
C PHE A 51 3.72 -1.10 -1.37
N ILE A 52 4.83 -1.81 -1.32
CA ILE A 52 5.93 -1.75 -2.30
C ILE A 52 6.20 -3.16 -2.80
N THR A 53 6.13 -3.36 -4.10
CA THR A 53 6.53 -4.60 -4.78
C THR A 53 7.91 -4.44 -5.42
N LYS A 54 8.55 -5.55 -5.75
CA LYS A 54 9.83 -5.57 -6.44
C LYS A 54 9.70 -5.04 -7.88
N GLU A 55 8.63 -5.42 -8.56
CA GLU A 55 8.40 -5.13 -9.98
C GLU A 55 7.84 -3.73 -10.22
N TYR A 56 6.86 -3.31 -9.40
CA TYR A 56 6.10 -2.07 -9.64
C TYR A 56 6.36 -0.97 -8.60
N GLY A 57 7.24 -1.24 -7.63
CA GLY A 57 7.49 -0.32 -6.53
C GLY A 57 6.20 0.00 -5.76
N SER A 58 5.99 1.26 -5.46
CA SER A 58 4.79 1.73 -4.74
C SER A 58 3.60 2.08 -5.65
N LYS A 59 3.70 1.82 -6.96
CA LYS A 59 2.67 2.15 -7.96
C LYS A 59 1.70 0.99 -8.18
N VAL A 60 1.20 0.42 -7.11
CA VAL A 60 0.27 -0.71 -7.17
C VAL A 60 -1.05 -0.37 -6.49
N ARG A 61 -2.11 -1.01 -6.94
CA ARG A 61 -3.39 -1.08 -6.24
C ARG A 61 -3.66 -2.53 -5.87
N LEU A 62 -4.12 -2.73 -4.64
CA LEU A 62 -4.43 -4.04 -4.11
C LEU A 62 -5.93 -4.27 -4.15
N ALA A 63 -6.31 -5.48 -4.51
CA ALA A 63 -7.65 -6.03 -4.34
C ALA A 63 -7.51 -7.38 -3.63
N THR A 64 -8.56 -7.82 -2.96
CA THR A 64 -8.59 -9.11 -2.26
C THR A 64 -9.89 -9.81 -2.60
N VAL A 65 -9.82 -11.10 -2.86
CA VAL A 65 -10.96 -12.00 -2.96
C VAL A 65 -10.79 -13.06 -1.87
N LEU A 66 -11.80 -13.23 -1.03
CA LEU A 66 -11.88 -14.36 -0.11
C LEU A 66 -12.56 -15.51 -0.83
N THR A 67 -12.07 -16.73 -0.65
CA THR A 67 -12.60 -17.94 -1.29
C THR A 67 -12.40 -19.16 -0.40
N ASP A 68 -13.27 -20.12 -0.54
CA ASP A 68 -13.13 -21.47 0.01
C ASP A 68 -12.37 -22.41 -0.95
N MET A 69 -11.97 -21.93 -2.13
CA MET A 69 -11.14 -22.68 -3.07
C MET A 69 -9.78 -23.03 -2.42
N PRO A 70 -9.37 -24.31 -2.42
CA PRO A 70 -8.07 -24.71 -1.90
C PRO A 70 -6.96 -24.15 -2.81
N LEU A 71 -6.22 -23.19 -2.30
CA LEU A 71 -5.09 -22.56 -2.99
C LEU A 71 -3.78 -22.93 -2.28
N ILE A 72 -2.77 -23.24 -3.06
CA ILE A 72 -1.41 -23.43 -2.54
C ILE A 72 -0.81 -22.04 -2.28
N PRO A 73 -0.44 -21.70 -1.03
CA PRO A 73 0.22 -20.45 -0.75
C PRO A 73 1.52 -20.32 -1.54
N SER A 74 1.69 -19.21 -2.24
CA SER A 74 2.91 -18.92 -3.00
C SER A 74 3.65 -17.76 -2.35
N GLY A 75 4.91 -17.96 -2.04
CA GLY A 75 5.80 -16.92 -1.57
C GLY A 75 6.12 -16.97 -0.07
N ALA A 76 7.31 -16.51 0.26
CA ALA A 76 7.77 -16.28 1.61
C ALA A 76 7.63 -14.79 1.97
N VAL A 77 7.37 -14.49 3.22
CA VAL A 77 7.31 -13.09 3.70
C VAL A 77 8.63 -12.39 3.40
N ILE A 78 8.55 -11.25 2.72
CA ILE A 78 9.73 -10.44 2.40
C ILE A 78 10.13 -9.66 3.65
N THR A 79 11.33 -9.91 4.14
CA THR A 79 11.91 -9.21 5.31
C THR A 79 12.63 -7.92 4.93
N GLU A 80 12.85 -7.69 3.63
CA GLU A 80 13.42 -6.44 3.12
C GLU A 80 12.49 -5.26 3.36
N GLY A 81 13.06 -4.06 3.41
CA GLY A 81 12.31 -2.83 3.65
C GLY A 81 13.06 -1.60 3.13
N CYS A 82 12.64 -0.43 3.59
CA CYS A 82 13.25 0.84 3.20
C CYS A 82 14.67 1.05 3.77
N GLY A 83 15.11 0.26 4.76
CA GLY A 83 16.41 0.42 5.40
C GLY A 83 16.60 1.85 5.94
N THR A 84 17.70 2.50 5.53
CA THR A 84 18.06 3.88 5.93
C THR A 84 17.44 4.95 5.04
N CYS A 85 16.72 4.60 3.96
CA CYS A 85 16.12 5.58 3.04
C CYS A 85 15.08 6.46 3.74
N GLU A 86 15.19 7.78 3.61
CA GLU A 86 14.27 8.78 4.17
C GLU A 86 13.67 9.74 3.10
N ILE A 87 13.82 9.43 1.82
CA ILE A 87 13.40 10.34 0.74
C ILE A 87 11.94 10.74 0.85
N CYS A 88 11.03 9.80 1.11
CA CYS A 88 9.60 10.10 1.23
C CYS A 88 9.26 10.90 2.50
N LYS A 89 10.00 10.70 3.61
CA LYS A 89 9.86 11.48 4.83
C LYS A 89 10.23 12.95 4.56
N ASN A 90 11.41 13.16 3.96
CA ASN A 90 11.94 14.50 3.69
C ASN A 90 11.11 15.25 2.63
N ALA A 91 10.49 14.54 1.71
CA ALA A 91 9.63 15.11 0.67
C ALA A 91 8.17 15.31 1.10
N CYS A 92 7.76 14.84 2.28
CA CYS A 92 6.36 14.90 2.72
C CYS A 92 5.98 16.32 3.14
N PRO A 93 5.13 17.06 2.40
CA PRO A 93 4.79 18.44 2.73
C PRO A 93 3.96 18.56 4.01
N ALA A 94 3.29 17.47 4.42
CA ALA A 94 2.53 17.41 5.67
C ALA A 94 3.40 17.04 6.88
N GLY A 95 4.66 16.61 6.69
CA GLY A 95 5.46 16.04 7.78
C GLY A 95 4.81 14.82 8.44
N ALA A 96 3.98 14.08 7.69
CA ALA A 96 3.16 12.99 8.22
C ALA A 96 3.92 11.65 8.32
N ILE A 97 5.09 11.52 7.68
CA ILE A 97 5.89 10.29 7.64
C ILE A 97 6.98 10.37 8.70
N THR A 98 6.99 9.43 9.65
CA THR A 98 7.92 9.44 10.79
C THR A 98 9.37 9.08 10.41
N GLY A 99 9.55 8.31 9.34
CA GLY A 99 10.85 7.76 8.92
C GLY A 99 11.20 6.42 9.56
N ARG A 100 10.36 5.88 10.42
CA ARG A 100 10.55 4.54 11.00
C ARG A 100 10.22 3.45 9.98
N ASN A 101 10.94 2.33 10.03
CA ASN A 101 10.57 1.14 9.27
C ASN A 101 9.30 0.53 9.83
N TYR A 102 8.47 -0.02 8.94
CA TYR A 102 7.28 -0.77 9.36
C TYR A 102 7.70 -2.06 10.07
N VAL A 103 7.05 -2.36 11.18
CA VAL A 103 7.17 -3.63 11.89
C VAL A 103 5.80 -4.30 11.84
N TYR A 104 5.76 -5.58 11.46
CA TYR A 104 4.53 -6.36 11.43
C TYR A 104 3.82 -6.35 12.80
N GLY A 105 2.51 -6.10 12.77
CA GLY A 105 1.71 -5.96 13.99
C GLY A 105 1.78 -4.60 14.68
N ALA A 106 2.73 -3.72 14.32
CA ALA A 106 2.79 -2.38 14.88
C ALA A 106 1.65 -1.50 14.34
N PRO A 107 1.12 -0.57 15.16
CA PRO A 107 0.14 0.40 14.70
C PRO A 107 0.67 1.24 13.53
N ARG A 108 -0.19 1.53 12.54
CA ARG A 108 0.16 2.39 11.39
C ARG A 108 0.79 3.72 11.80
N ASP A 109 0.33 4.29 12.90
CA ASP A 109 0.73 5.62 13.36
C ASP A 109 2.20 5.67 13.81
N THR A 110 2.85 4.51 13.98
CA THR A 110 4.30 4.41 14.16
C THR A 110 5.09 4.87 12.95
N ILE A 111 4.54 4.77 11.74
CA ILE A 111 5.17 5.14 10.46
C ILE A 111 4.50 6.32 9.77
N LEU A 112 3.19 6.51 9.94
CA LEU A 112 2.41 7.51 9.20
C LEU A 112 1.28 8.08 10.04
N ASP A 113 1.29 9.40 10.27
CA ASP A 113 0.15 10.16 10.78
C ASP A 113 -0.87 10.37 9.65
N ALA A 114 -1.92 9.55 9.65
CA ALA A 114 -2.93 9.60 8.60
C ALA A 114 -3.81 10.86 8.67
N ALA A 115 -4.00 11.44 9.86
CA ALA A 115 -4.78 12.64 10.03
C ALA A 115 -4.08 13.86 9.41
N ARG A 116 -2.78 14.03 9.68
CA ARG A 116 -1.94 15.08 9.04
C ARG A 116 -1.88 14.91 7.53
N CYS A 117 -1.69 13.67 7.05
CA CYS A 117 -1.68 13.38 5.63
C CYS A 117 -3.03 13.74 4.98
N SER A 118 -4.14 13.35 5.59
CA SER A 118 -5.49 13.65 5.10
C SER A 118 -5.79 15.15 5.10
N ALA A 119 -5.43 15.87 6.16
CA ALA A 119 -5.61 17.31 6.24
C ALA A 119 -4.88 18.02 5.07
N HIS A 120 -3.63 17.65 4.81
CA HIS A 120 -2.89 18.18 3.67
C HIS A 120 -3.51 17.81 2.32
N MET A 121 -3.96 16.56 2.13
CA MET A 121 -4.61 16.15 0.88
C MET A 121 -5.87 16.97 0.58
N LYS A 122 -6.60 17.38 1.61
CA LYS A 122 -7.83 18.19 1.45
C LYS A 122 -7.55 19.57 0.83
N THR A 123 -6.35 20.12 0.99
CA THR A 123 -5.99 21.41 0.37
C THR A 123 -5.99 21.34 -1.15
N TYR A 124 -5.85 20.15 -1.75
CA TYR A 124 -5.90 19.97 -3.21
C TYR A 124 -7.32 19.94 -3.80
N LYS A 125 -8.36 19.91 -2.98
CA LYS A 125 -9.75 19.95 -3.46
C LYS A 125 -10.02 21.24 -4.24
N ASP A 126 -9.45 22.34 -3.79
CA ASP A 126 -9.67 23.67 -4.36
C ASP A 126 -9.09 23.82 -5.76
N ILE A 127 -8.19 22.94 -6.16
CA ILE A 127 -7.62 22.89 -7.52
C ILE A 127 -8.23 21.78 -8.39
N GLY A 128 -9.41 21.26 -8.00
CA GLY A 128 -10.17 20.28 -8.79
C GLY A 128 -9.61 18.85 -8.82
N ARG A 129 -8.58 18.55 -8.02
CA ARG A 129 -7.92 17.22 -8.02
C ARG A 129 -8.46 16.25 -6.95
N GLY A 130 -9.44 16.65 -6.16
CA GLY A 130 -9.91 15.91 -5.02
C GLY A 130 -8.85 15.85 -3.89
N ALA A 131 -9.09 15.01 -2.89
CA ALA A 131 -8.17 14.87 -1.74
C ALA A 131 -7.03 13.88 -2.05
N VAL A 132 -6.09 14.27 -2.91
CA VAL A 132 -4.95 13.44 -3.31
C VAL A 132 -3.65 14.26 -3.28
N CYS A 133 -2.52 13.60 -2.95
CA CYS A 133 -1.19 14.23 -2.98
C CYS A 133 -0.21 13.36 -3.80
N GLY A 134 0.15 12.15 -3.33
CA GLY A 134 1.00 11.19 -4.05
C GLY A 134 2.48 11.52 -4.11
N ILE A 135 2.98 12.57 -3.42
CA ILE A 135 4.41 12.94 -3.43
C ILE A 135 5.29 11.81 -2.93
N CYS A 136 4.91 11.15 -1.83
CA CYS A 136 5.66 10.01 -1.28
C CYS A 136 5.76 8.83 -2.25
N MET A 137 4.74 8.60 -3.08
CA MET A 137 4.78 7.61 -4.17
C MET A 137 5.74 8.08 -5.28
N ARG A 138 5.61 9.35 -5.73
CA ARG A 138 6.40 9.90 -6.83
C ARG A 138 7.90 9.84 -6.57
N VAL A 139 8.34 10.14 -5.34
CA VAL A 139 9.76 10.21 -4.98
C VAL A 139 10.36 8.86 -4.57
N CYS A 140 9.55 7.80 -4.47
CA CYS A 140 10.01 6.50 -4.01
C CYS A 140 11.03 5.88 -5.00
N PRO A 141 12.25 5.54 -4.55
CA PRO A 141 13.29 5.01 -5.44
C PRO A 141 12.93 3.63 -6.00
N TYR A 142 12.08 2.86 -5.32
CA TYR A 142 11.60 1.58 -5.84
C TYR A 142 10.81 1.69 -7.14
N ASN A 143 10.26 2.87 -7.46
CA ASN A 143 9.55 3.13 -8.70
C ASN A 143 10.45 3.33 -9.92
N ARG A 144 11.76 3.47 -9.72
CA ARG A 144 12.74 3.73 -10.78
C ARG A 144 13.38 2.45 -11.31
N ARG A 145 13.36 1.36 -10.54
CA ARG A 145 14.09 0.11 -10.86
C ARG A 145 13.63 -0.59 -12.13
N LYS A 146 12.40 -0.32 -12.62
CA LYS A 146 11.86 -0.99 -13.82
C LYS A 146 12.26 -0.35 -15.14
N ARG A 147 12.77 0.90 -15.14
CA ARG A 147 13.16 1.59 -16.37
C ARG A 147 14.51 1.13 -16.93
N GLU A 148 15.35 0.53 -16.12
CA GLU A 148 16.69 0.06 -16.55
C GLU A 148 16.65 -1.37 -17.10
N SER A 149 15.70 -2.21 -16.66
CA SER A 149 15.53 -3.56 -17.19
C SER A 149 14.76 -3.61 -18.52
N ASP A 150 13.87 -2.64 -18.78
CA ASP A 150 13.09 -2.58 -20.01
C ASP A 150 13.90 -1.93 -21.17
N ALA A 151 14.97 -1.19 -20.87
CA ALA A 151 15.87 -0.59 -21.87
C ALA A 151 16.96 -1.54 -22.40
N ALA A 152 17.08 -2.73 -21.82
CA ALA A 152 18.05 -3.75 -22.24
C ALA A 152 17.42 -4.90 -23.05
N ALA A 153 16.13 -4.76 -23.44
CA ALA A 153 15.36 -5.79 -24.15
C ALA A 153 14.90 -5.35 -25.56
N ASP A 154 15.46 -4.27 -26.12
CA ASP A 154 15.33 -3.86 -27.55
C ASP A 154 16.64 -4.02 -28.31
#